data_6a997c9d7867dfcc7bba415884e5872f
#
_entry.id   6a997c9d7867dfcc7bba415884e5872f
#
_cell.length_a   1.000
_cell.length_b   1.000
_cell.length_c   1.000
_cell.angle_alpha   90.00
_cell.angle_beta   90.00
_cell.angle_gamma   90.00
#
_symmetry.space_group_name_H-M   'P 1'
#
loop_
_entity.id
_entity.type
_entity.pdbx_description
1 polymer ?
#
loop_
_entity_poly.entity_id
_entity_poly.type
_entity_poly.pdbx_seq_one_letter_code
_entity_poly.pdbx_strand_id
1 'polypeptide(L)'
;MRLYRFLMALALPVLIAVVLWQRGRGTAPPGALAERLGRAGAAPGGPVLWLHGASNGELTSVRWLLVRLLAGAPDLAVLVTCNSASARAMVAGWGLARVTAQLAPFDTSGAVRRLLARWHPSALVMVENELWPERILQAAASAPVLLIGARISARSAGVWQRLAPGLMRAALARLTLVSAQDAGSEARLLALGLPPERLVARLMLKAQAVAPPDGVKLPFKAPAPRARCLLAASTHDGEDAGVLDAFQHARAAGVFDLLILAPRHPRRAPAIAALIRARNLAFATRSAGEVPGPGTAVYLADTLGEMALWYGLAGVTVIGGSFGAAGGHTPFEPVAQGSAVIHGPSVANFRESFAALDAADAAIAVRDAGALAAALIALTPAEQARLAAAARGVLTPPGGESALLAAIATAVGLAPPA
;
A
#
# COMPACT_ATOMS: atom_id res chain seq x y z
N MET A 1 16.28 25.84 8.33
CA MET A 1 15.04 26.03 9.13
C MET A 1 14.39 27.40 9.03
N ARG A 2 15.10 28.54 9.25
CA ARG A 2 14.44 29.88 9.27
C ARG A 2 13.67 30.17 7.99
N LEU A 3 14.30 29.97 6.81
CA LEU A 3 13.63 30.18 5.52
C LEU A 3 12.39 29.25 5.34
N TYR A 4 12.50 27.96 5.70
CA TYR A 4 11.38 27.03 5.64
C TYR A 4 10.20 27.50 6.49
N ARG A 5 10.46 27.88 7.75
CA ARG A 5 9.45 28.43 8.66
C ARG A 5 8.80 29.70 8.13
N PHE A 6 9.60 30.58 7.55
CA PHE A 6 9.10 31.80 6.92
C PHE A 6 8.18 31.49 5.73
N LEU A 7 8.60 30.60 4.82
CA LEU A 7 7.78 30.18 3.68
C LEU A 7 6.47 29.50 4.12
N MET A 8 6.53 28.63 5.13
CA MET A 8 5.34 27.99 5.67
C MET A 8 4.40 28.96 6.40
N ALA A 9 4.95 29.97 7.06
CA ALA A 9 4.14 31.05 7.66
C ALA A 9 3.43 31.89 6.58
N LEU A 10 4.12 32.19 5.50
CA LEU A 10 3.55 32.91 4.34
C LEU A 10 2.47 32.08 3.62
N ALA A 11 2.66 30.76 3.52
CA ALA A 11 1.69 29.86 2.90
C ALA A 11 0.45 29.61 3.79
N LEU A 12 0.56 29.81 5.10
CA LEU A 12 -0.50 29.45 6.06
C LEU A 12 -1.86 30.10 5.77
N PRO A 13 -1.99 31.39 5.44
CA PRO A 13 -3.27 32.00 5.09
C PRO A 13 -3.94 31.32 3.88
N VAL A 14 -3.15 30.98 2.86
CA VAL A 14 -3.64 30.27 1.66
C VAL A 14 -4.12 28.87 2.04
N LEU A 15 -3.36 28.13 2.84
CA LEU A 15 -3.75 26.81 3.33
C LEU A 15 -5.04 26.84 4.15
N ILE A 16 -5.22 27.85 5.00
CA ILE A 16 -6.46 28.06 5.75
C ILE A 16 -7.63 28.37 4.79
N ALA A 17 -7.43 29.27 3.83
CA ALA A 17 -8.45 29.60 2.84
C ALA A 17 -8.91 28.38 2.03
N VAL A 18 -7.98 27.50 1.64
CA VAL A 18 -8.30 26.23 0.96
C VAL A 18 -9.16 25.33 1.84
N VAL A 19 -8.85 25.17 3.12
CA VAL A 19 -9.67 24.34 4.03
C VAL A 19 -11.05 24.94 4.23
N LEU A 20 -11.18 26.26 4.37
CA LEU A 20 -12.47 26.94 4.49
C LEU A 20 -13.31 26.80 3.21
N TRP A 21 -12.68 26.93 2.05
CA TRP A 21 -13.34 26.72 0.76
C TRP A 21 -13.84 25.27 0.60
N GLN A 22 -12.99 24.27 0.95
CA GLN A 22 -13.39 22.85 0.97
C GLN A 22 -14.55 22.60 1.94
N ARG A 23 -14.56 23.28 3.08
CA ARG A 23 -15.68 23.21 4.04
C ARG A 23 -16.97 23.78 3.44
N GLY A 24 -16.89 24.91 2.76
CA GLY A 24 -18.04 25.52 2.06
C GLY A 24 -18.61 24.60 0.96
N ARG A 25 -17.77 23.73 0.37
CA ARG A 25 -18.19 22.72 -0.63
C ARG A 25 -18.61 21.38 -0.03
N GLY A 26 -18.59 21.22 1.28
CA GLY A 26 -18.92 19.96 1.94
C GLY A 26 -17.87 18.85 1.76
N THR A 27 -16.68 19.16 1.22
CA THR A 27 -15.60 18.16 0.99
C THR A 27 -14.62 18.05 2.14
N ALA A 28 -14.54 19.04 3.04
CA ALA A 28 -13.76 18.96 4.26
C ALA A 28 -14.61 18.43 5.43
N PRO A 29 -14.10 17.49 6.24
CA PRO A 29 -14.84 16.98 7.38
C PRO A 29 -15.02 18.05 8.47
N PRO A 30 -16.03 17.91 9.34
CA PRO A 30 -16.17 18.74 10.54
C PRO A 30 -14.88 18.73 11.36
N GLY A 31 -14.45 19.89 11.85
CA GLY A 31 -13.21 20.01 12.64
C GLY A 31 -11.91 20.10 11.84
N ALA A 32 -11.94 19.96 10.51
CA ALA A 32 -10.75 19.94 9.65
C ALA A 32 -9.76 21.08 9.92
N LEU A 33 -10.23 22.30 10.09
CA LEU A 33 -9.37 23.43 10.37
C LEU A 33 -8.71 23.34 11.75
N ALA A 34 -9.43 22.89 12.77
CA ALA A 34 -8.88 22.70 14.12
C ALA A 34 -7.81 21.60 14.09
N GLU A 35 -8.03 20.50 13.39
CA GLU A 35 -7.05 19.43 13.18
C GLU A 35 -5.79 19.95 12.47
N ARG A 36 -5.96 20.65 11.35
CA ARG A 36 -4.85 21.24 10.56
C ARG A 36 -4.05 22.28 11.35
N LEU A 37 -4.66 22.96 12.31
CA LEU A 37 -3.99 23.92 13.19
C LEU A 37 -3.43 23.27 14.48
N GLY A 38 -3.55 21.94 14.66
CA GLY A 38 -3.12 21.19 15.83
C GLY A 38 -3.93 21.50 17.09
N ARG A 39 -5.19 21.89 16.95
CA ARG A 39 -6.08 22.30 18.05
C ARG A 39 -7.13 21.24 18.42
N ALA A 40 -7.18 20.12 17.70
CA ALA A 40 -8.18 19.08 17.90
C ALA A 40 -7.69 17.98 18.81
N GLY A 41 -8.63 17.41 19.59
CA GLY A 41 -8.38 16.28 20.49
C GLY A 41 -7.37 16.58 21.61
N ALA A 42 -7.15 15.57 22.42
CA ALA A 42 -6.12 15.53 23.47
C ALA A 42 -5.82 14.05 23.80
N ALA A 43 -4.68 13.80 24.42
CA ALA A 43 -4.32 12.47 24.90
C ALA A 43 -5.35 11.96 25.94
N PRO A 44 -5.79 10.69 25.81
CA PRO A 44 -6.75 10.12 26.76
C PRO A 44 -6.13 9.68 28.09
N GLY A 45 -4.83 9.89 28.29
CA GLY A 45 -4.02 9.32 29.36
C GLY A 45 -3.21 8.11 28.87
N GLY A 46 -2.09 7.84 29.55
CA GLY A 46 -1.18 6.76 29.13
C GLY A 46 -0.32 7.09 27.91
N PRO A 47 0.45 6.10 27.41
CA PRO A 47 1.34 6.29 26.26
C PRO A 47 0.54 6.52 24.97
N VAL A 48 1.01 7.44 24.14
CA VAL A 48 0.40 7.77 22.84
C VAL A 48 1.41 7.51 21.73
N LEU A 49 1.05 6.67 20.78
CA LEU A 49 1.76 6.57 19.51
C LEU A 49 1.15 7.55 18.50
N TRP A 50 1.95 8.48 17.98
CA TRP A 50 1.55 9.29 16.83
C TRP A 50 2.00 8.60 15.55
N LEU A 51 1.05 8.06 14.77
CA LEU A 51 1.30 7.48 13.45
C LEU A 51 0.85 8.46 12.36
N HIS A 52 1.71 8.72 11.39
CA HIS A 52 1.39 9.57 10.26
C HIS A 52 1.60 8.85 8.92
N GLY A 53 0.56 8.83 8.10
CA GLY A 53 0.59 8.41 6.70
C GLY A 53 -0.27 9.32 5.84
N ALA A 54 0.18 9.68 4.64
CA ALA A 54 -0.50 10.68 3.81
C ALA A 54 -1.81 10.19 3.20
N SER A 55 -1.84 8.95 2.75
CA SER A 55 -2.87 8.39 1.86
C SER A 55 -3.55 7.15 2.43
N ASN A 56 -4.69 6.78 1.82
CA ASN A 56 -5.40 5.53 2.12
C ASN A 56 -4.47 4.31 1.98
N GLY A 57 -3.66 4.26 0.92
CA GLY A 57 -2.77 3.13 0.65
C GLY A 57 -1.68 2.97 1.72
N GLU A 58 -1.05 4.07 2.13
CA GLU A 58 -0.04 4.06 3.19
C GLU A 58 -0.64 3.59 4.52
N LEU A 59 -1.80 4.13 4.91
CA LEU A 59 -2.45 3.76 6.17
C LEU A 59 -2.95 2.32 6.17
N THR A 60 -3.50 1.85 5.05
CA THR A 60 -3.89 0.45 4.91
C THR A 60 -2.67 -0.48 5.08
N SER A 61 -1.51 -0.08 4.56
CA SER A 61 -0.28 -0.89 4.65
C SER A 61 0.24 -1.07 6.08
N VAL A 62 -0.19 -0.25 7.03
CA VAL A 62 0.21 -0.30 8.45
C VAL A 62 -0.93 -0.68 9.41
N ARG A 63 -2.13 -0.99 8.91
CA ARG A 63 -3.25 -1.37 9.78
C ARG A 63 -2.93 -2.61 10.62
N TRP A 64 -2.29 -3.61 10.03
CA TRP A 64 -1.84 -4.81 10.73
C TRP A 64 -0.94 -4.49 11.92
N LEU A 65 -0.01 -3.54 11.74
CA LEU A 65 0.91 -3.08 12.78
C LEU A 65 0.14 -2.48 13.96
N LEU A 66 -0.86 -1.62 13.70
CA LEU A 66 -1.68 -1.01 14.74
C LEU A 66 -2.48 -2.07 15.50
N VAL A 67 -3.07 -3.04 14.79
CA VAL A 67 -3.83 -4.15 15.43
C VAL A 67 -2.93 -4.93 16.39
N ARG A 68 -1.72 -5.28 15.97
CA ARG A 68 -0.76 -6.03 16.80
C ARG A 68 -0.26 -5.21 17.99
N LEU A 69 0.08 -3.94 17.79
CA LEU A 69 0.52 -3.06 18.89
C LEU A 69 -0.58 -2.86 19.91
N LEU A 70 -1.82 -2.63 19.48
CA LEU A 70 -2.97 -2.44 20.37
C LEU A 70 -3.35 -3.72 21.13
N ALA A 71 -3.15 -4.89 20.53
CA ALA A 71 -3.38 -6.17 21.19
C ALA A 71 -2.34 -6.45 22.29
N GLY A 72 -1.08 -6.08 22.04
CA GLY A 72 0.01 -6.26 23.00
C GLY A 72 0.12 -5.19 24.09
N ALA A 73 -0.60 -4.06 23.97
CA ALA A 73 -0.49 -2.92 24.86
C ALA A 73 -1.87 -2.32 25.19
N PRO A 74 -2.53 -2.76 26.29
CA PRO A 74 -3.89 -2.34 26.67
C PRO A 74 -4.03 -0.83 26.89
N ASP A 75 -2.98 -0.17 27.40
CA ASP A 75 -3.00 1.25 27.74
C ASP A 75 -2.54 2.17 26.60
N LEU A 76 -2.07 1.59 25.47
CA LEU A 76 -1.62 2.35 24.33
C LEU A 76 -2.79 3.00 23.61
N ALA A 77 -2.75 4.31 23.44
CA ALA A 77 -3.59 5.06 22.51
C ALA A 77 -2.82 5.41 21.23
N VAL A 78 -3.50 5.51 20.11
CA VAL A 78 -2.89 5.85 18.83
C VAL A 78 -3.58 7.06 18.21
N LEU A 79 -2.81 8.11 17.94
CA LEU A 79 -3.21 9.20 17.08
C LEU A 79 -2.77 8.90 15.65
N VAL A 80 -3.70 8.65 14.75
CA VAL A 80 -3.41 8.51 13.32
C VAL A 80 -3.70 9.82 12.62
N THR A 81 -2.70 10.38 11.94
CA THR A 81 -2.87 11.59 11.15
C THR A 81 -2.65 11.33 9.66
N CYS A 82 -3.45 12.00 8.81
CA CYS A 82 -3.41 11.82 7.35
C CYS A 82 -3.66 13.12 6.59
N ASN A 83 -3.43 13.10 5.26
CA ASN A 83 -3.53 14.30 4.45
C ASN A 83 -4.90 14.49 3.77
N SER A 84 -5.75 13.45 3.70
CA SER A 84 -7.05 13.51 3.02
C SER A 84 -8.23 13.15 3.93
N ALA A 85 -9.40 13.70 3.60
CA ALA A 85 -10.66 13.39 4.29
C ALA A 85 -11.05 11.92 4.13
N SER A 86 -10.78 11.32 2.95
CA SER A 86 -11.05 9.91 2.69
C SER A 86 -10.20 8.98 3.56
N ALA A 87 -8.91 9.28 3.74
CA ALA A 87 -8.03 8.52 4.60
C ALA A 87 -8.46 8.63 6.08
N ARG A 88 -8.84 9.83 6.53
CA ARG A 88 -9.39 10.04 7.88
C ARG A 88 -10.65 9.21 8.12
N ALA A 89 -11.60 9.24 7.19
CA ALA A 89 -12.84 8.46 7.28
C ALA A 89 -12.56 6.94 7.25
N MET A 90 -11.64 6.49 6.41
CA MET A 90 -11.23 5.09 6.36
C MET A 90 -10.67 4.61 7.71
N VAL A 91 -9.75 5.37 8.31
CA VAL A 91 -9.17 5.02 9.61
C VAL A 91 -10.23 5.02 10.71
N ALA A 92 -11.11 6.01 10.74
CA ALA A 92 -12.25 6.05 11.68
C ALA A 92 -13.17 4.83 11.53
N GLY A 93 -13.34 4.33 10.31
CA GLY A 93 -14.12 3.13 9.99
C GLY A 93 -13.46 1.80 10.36
N TRP A 94 -12.20 1.78 10.81
CA TRP A 94 -11.55 0.52 11.22
C TRP A 94 -12.11 -0.09 12.51
N GLY A 95 -12.86 0.66 13.29
CA GLY A 95 -13.47 0.17 14.54
C GLY A 95 -12.49 -0.12 15.67
N LEU A 96 -11.29 0.45 15.60
CA LEU A 96 -10.25 0.26 16.64
C LEU A 96 -10.46 1.26 17.78
N ALA A 97 -10.91 0.79 18.94
CA ALA A 97 -11.41 1.60 20.06
C ALA A 97 -10.41 2.65 20.57
N ARG A 98 -9.10 2.40 20.49
CA ARG A 98 -8.06 3.30 21.01
C ARG A 98 -7.33 4.09 19.90
N VAL A 99 -7.93 4.16 18.71
CA VAL A 99 -7.39 4.90 17.57
C VAL A 99 -8.21 6.15 17.31
N THR A 100 -7.55 7.31 17.32
CA THR A 100 -8.14 8.58 16.92
C THR A 100 -7.60 9.00 15.56
N ALA A 101 -8.49 9.21 14.58
CA ALA A 101 -8.14 9.65 13.24
C ALA A 101 -8.32 11.17 13.09
N GLN A 102 -7.28 11.86 12.62
CA GLN A 102 -7.29 13.30 12.36
C GLN A 102 -6.61 13.65 11.04
N LEU A 103 -6.93 14.81 10.48
CA LEU A 103 -6.09 15.42 9.45
C LEU A 103 -4.77 15.88 10.09
N ALA A 104 -3.67 15.65 9.39
CA ALA A 104 -2.35 16.05 9.85
C ALA A 104 -2.26 17.58 10.06
N PRO A 105 -1.55 18.05 11.08
CA PRO A 105 -1.30 19.46 11.24
C PRO A 105 -0.52 20.00 10.03
N PHE A 106 -0.76 21.25 9.64
CA PHE A 106 0.15 21.94 8.73
C PHE A 106 1.56 21.91 9.31
N ASP A 107 2.58 21.75 8.45
CA ASP A 107 3.98 21.67 8.91
C ASP A 107 4.54 23.05 9.31
N THR A 108 3.77 23.78 10.12
CA THR A 108 4.13 25.07 10.72
C THR A 108 4.50 24.89 12.18
N SER A 109 5.44 25.70 12.66
CA SER A 109 5.90 25.64 14.07
C SER A 109 4.75 25.69 15.09
N GLY A 110 3.76 26.54 14.85
CA GLY A 110 2.64 26.71 15.79
C GLY A 110 1.67 25.52 15.77
N ALA A 111 1.38 24.94 14.58
CA ALA A 111 0.43 23.82 14.48
C ALA A 111 1.03 22.55 15.08
N VAL A 112 2.28 22.23 14.73
CA VAL A 112 2.99 21.06 15.26
C VAL A 112 3.16 21.15 16.78
N ARG A 113 3.61 22.31 17.28
CA ARG A 113 3.76 22.51 18.74
C ARG A 113 2.44 22.32 19.50
N ARG A 114 1.32 22.84 18.97
CA ARG A 114 0.02 22.64 19.63
C ARG A 114 -0.43 21.20 19.63
N LEU A 115 -0.21 20.44 18.53
CA LEU A 115 -0.50 19.01 18.50
C LEU A 115 0.34 18.28 19.55
N LEU A 116 1.67 18.52 19.59
CA LEU A 116 2.56 17.89 20.55
C LEU A 116 2.16 18.20 22.01
N ALA A 117 1.79 19.47 22.30
CA ALA A 117 1.34 19.89 23.62
C ALA A 117 -0.01 19.32 24.05
N ARG A 118 -0.84 18.84 23.13
CA ARG A 118 -2.16 18.26 23.42
C ARG A 118 -2.12 16.74 23.52
N TRP A 119 -1.27 16.11 22.70
CA TRP A 119 -1.23 14.66 22.57
C TRP A 119 -0.06 14.00 23.29
N HIS A 120 0.99 14.76 23.63
CA HIS A 120 2.21 14.26 24.31
C HIS A 120 2.68 12.90 23.79
N PRO A 121 2.91 12.75 22.47
CA PRO A 121 3.21 11.45 21.91
C PRO A 121 4.53 10.89 22.48
N SER A 122 4.51 9.63 22.85
CA SER A 122 5.70 8.87 23.30
C SER A 122 6.62 8.52 22.15
N ALA A 123 6.08 8.43 20.92
CA ALA A 123 6.84 8.26 19.69
C ALA A 123 6.05 8.80 18.50
N LEU A 124 6.77 9.22 17.43
CA LEU A 124 6.21 9.50 16.11
C LEU A 124 6.67 8.43 15.12
N VAL A 125 5.73 7.76 14.47
CA VAL A 125 5.98 6.85 13.34
C VAL A 125 5.45 7.48 12.06
N MET A 126 6.33 7.69 11.09
CA MET A 126 5.99 8.20 9.76
C MET A 126 6.08 7.08 8.72
N VAL A 127 5.15 7.05 7.78
CA VAL A 127 5.01 6.00 6.78
C VAL A 127 5.45 6.51 5.40
N GLU A 128 6.26 5.74 4.71
CA GLU A 128 6.72 5.96 3.32
C GLU A 128 7.43 7.31 3.10
N ASN A 129 6.75 8.29 2.48
CA ASN A 129 7.39 9.50 1.91
C ASN A 129 7.15 10.78 2.73
N GLU A 130 6.76 10.68 3.98
CA GLU A 130 6.29 11.81 4.77
C GLU A 130 7.41 12.55 5.52
N LEU A 131 8.42 13.04 4.78
CA LEU A 131 9.56 13.80 5.31
C LEU A 131 9.21 15.28 5.56
N TRP A 132 8.45 15.56 6.62
CA TRP A 132 8.02 16.89 7.02
C TRP A 132 9.00 17.50 8.05
N PRO A 133 9.84 18.49 7.67
CA PRO A 133 10.96 18.94 8.51
C PRO A 133 10.56 19.50 9.88
N GLU A 134 9.50 20.31 9.94
CA GLU A 134 9.09 20.91 11.22
C GLU A 134 8.54 19.85 12.18
N ARG A 135 7.75 18.92 11.65
CA ARG A 135 7.19 17.79 12.40
C ARG A 135 8.28 16.90 12.97
N ILE A 136 9.25 16.52 12.15
CA ILE A 136 10.39 15.70 12.58
C ILE A 136 11.19 16.42 13.66
N LEU A 137 11.59 17.66 13.42
CA LEU A 137 12.46 18.40 14.33
C LEU A 137 11.82 18.71 15.67
N GLN A 138 10.52 19.02 15.70
CA GLN A 138 9.84 19.27 16.97
C GLN A 138 9.51 17.99 17.71
N ALA A 139 9.04 16.94 17.05
CA ALA A 139 8.76 15.67 17.71
C ALA A 139 10.03 15.06 18.29
N ALA A 140 11.14 15.10 17.54
CA ALA A 140 12.43 14.57 17.99
C ALA A 140 13.05 15.32 19.20
N ALA A 141 12.49 16.46 19.61
CA ALA A 141 12.91 17.14 20.83
C ALA A 141 12.39 16.46 22.11
N SER A 142 11.33 15.68 22.02
CA SER A 142 10.65 15.05 23.17
C SER A 142 10.37 13.57 23.03
N ALA A 143 10.46 13.01 21.80
CA ALA A 143 10.09 11.63 21.53
C ALA A 143 10.91 11.05 20.35
N PRO A 144 11.16 9.74 20.30
CA PRO A 144 11.76 9.09 19.16
C PRO A 144 10.89 9.26 17.90
N VAL A 145 11.56 9.44 16.75
CA VAL A 145 10.92 9.59 15.44
C VAL A 145 11.39 8.46 14.53
N LEU A 146 10.47 7.62 14.11
CA LEU A 146 10.72 6.47 13.23
C LEU A 146 10.15 6.74 11.84
N LEU A 147 10.86 6.32 10.82
CA LEU A 147 10.39 6.35 9.43
C LEU A 147 10.37 4.92 8.89
N ILE A 148 9.18 4.40 8.58
CA ILE A 148 8.99 3.00 8.20
C ILE A 148 8.52 2.86 6.75
N GLY A 149 9.05 1.85 6.04
CA GLY A 149 8.79 1.66 4.63
C GLY A 149 9.20 2.87 3.78
N ALA A 150 10.28 3.56 4.19
CA ALA A 150 10.71 4.83 3.61
C ALA A 150 10.93 4.71 2.10
N ARG A 151 10.26 5.60 1.36
CA ARG A 151 10.35 5.67 -0.09
C ARG A 151 10.68 7.09 -0.53
N ILE A 152 11.73 7.26 -1.34
CA ILE A 152 12.04 8.55 -1.96
C ILE A 152 12.44 8.36 -3.42
N SER A 153 11.75 9.05 -4.33
CA SER A 153 12.08 9.00 -5.76
C SER A 153 13.38 9.75 -6.07
N ALA A 154 14.06 9.40 -7.17
CA ALA A 154 15.25 10.12 -7.63
C ALA A 154 14.96 11.61 -7.86
N ARG A 155 13.77 11.94 -8.40
CA ARG A 155 13.32 13.32 -8.60
C ARG A 155 13.20 14.07 -7.28
N SER A 156 12.52 13.49 -6.28
CA SER A 156 12.34 14.12 -4.96
C SER A 156 13.66 14.28 -4.24
N ALA A 157 14.54 13.28 -4.28
CA ALA A 157 15.88 13.37 -3.70
C ALA A 157 16.70 14.49 -4.34
N GLY A 158 16.68 14.59 -5.68
CA GLY A 158 17.36 15.66 -6.42
C GLY A 158 16.82 17.06 -6.09
N VAL A 159 15.52 17.21 -5.88
CA VAL A 159 14.91 18.48 -5.42
C VAL A 159 15.45 18.87 -4.04
N TRP A 160 15.44 17.94 -3.08
CA TRP A 160 15.95 18.20 -1.73
C TRP A 160 17.45 18.53 -1.71
N GLN A 161 18.25 17.80 -2.50
CA GLN A 161 19.69 18.07 -2.61
C GLN A 161 19.99 19.46 -3.16
N ARG A 162 19.19 19.95 -4.12
CA ARG A 162 19.41 21.25 -4.76
C ARG A 162 18.85 22.41 -3.94
N LEU A 163 17.64 22.28 -3.40
CA LEU A 163 16.92 23.40 -2.81
C LEU A 163 17.15 23.55 -1.30
N ALA A 164 17.32 22.45 -0.56
CA ALA A 164 17.41 22.51 0.89
C ALA A 164 18.25 21.37 1.50
N PRO A 165 19.51 21.14 1.07
CA PRO A 165 20.30 19.99 1.53
C PRO A 165 20.57 20.02 3.04
N GLY A 166 20.85 21.19 3.61
CA GLY A 166 21.08 21.34 5.05
C GLY A 166 19.82 21.09 5.88
N LEU A 167 18.65 21.45 5.36
CA LEU A 167 17.36 21.19 6.04
C LEU A 167 17.07 19.70 6.08
N MET A 168 17.21 19.01 4.95
CA MET A 168 16.94 17.58 4.86
C MET A 168 17.91 16.78 5.73
N ARG A 169 19.22 17.12 5.66
CA ARG A 169 20.24 16.51 6.54
C ARG A 169 19.90 16.69 8.01
N ALA A 170 19.50 17.90 8.42
CA ALA A 170 19.12 18.17 9.82
C ALA A 170 17.88 17.38 10.27
N ALA A 171 16.90 17.18 9.37
CA ALA A 171 15.72 16.37 9.65
C ALA A 171 16.08 14.87 9.74
N LEU A 172 16.82 14.34 8.76
CA LEU A 172 17.22 12.93 8.73
C LEU A 172 18.11 12.54 9.93
N ALA A 173 18.99 13.43 10.37
CA ALA A 173 19.82 13.21 11.54
C ALA A 173 19.03 13.09 12.86
N ARG A 174 17.76 13.51 12.88
CA ARG A 174 16.86 13.41 14.04
C ARG A 174 16.02 12.14 14.06
N LEU A 175 16.04 11.37 13.00
CA LEU A 175 15.35 10.09 12.97
C LEU A 175 16.05 9.10 13.87
N THR A 176 15.29 8.39 14.68
CA THR A 176 15.80 7.36 15.61
C THR A 176 16.03 6.05 14.87
N LEU A 177 15.13 5.71 13.92
CA LEU A 177 15.16 4.48 13.16
C LEU A 177 14.55 4.72 11.78
N VAL A 178 15.15 4.12 10.75
CA VAL A 178 14.65 4.15 9.37
C VAL A 178 14.67 2.75 8.78
N SER A 179 13.51 2.26 8.35
CA SER A 179 13.37 1.09 7.49
C SER A 179 13.04 1.57 6.09
N ALA A 180 13.91 1.35 5.13
CA ALA A 180 13.63 1.71 3.73
C ALA A 180 12.74 0.64 3.06
N GLN A 181 11.94 1.07 2.08
CA GLN A 181 11.13 0.15 1.28
C GLN A 181 12.00 -0.70 0.33
N ASP A 182 13.05 -0.09 -0.25
CA ASP A 182 13.89 -0.66 -1.31
C ASP A 182 15.31 -0.11 -1.24
N ALA A 183 16.26 -0.80 -1.92
CA ALA A 183 17.67 -0.42 -1.93
C ALA A 183 17.90 0.96 -2.55
N GLY A 184 17.14 1.33 -3.56
CA GLY A 184 17.26 2.63 -4.22
C GLY A 184 16.83 3.78 -3.29
N SER A 185 15.76 3.61 -2.52
CA SER A 185 15.32 4.58 -1.51
C SER A 185 16.33 4.70 -0.37
N GLU A 186 16.89 3.57 0.09
CA GLU A 186 17.94 3.53 1.12
C GLU A 186 19.18 4.33 0.66
N ALA A 187 19.71 4.03 -0.52
CA ALA A 187 20.87 4.73 -1.08
C ALA A 187 20.63 6.25 -1.21
N ARG A 188 19.42 6.66 -1.62
CA ARG A 188 19.06 8.08 -1.75
C ARG A 188 18.93 8.77 -0.38
N LEU A 189 18.40 8.10 0.63
CA LEU A 189 18.33 8.64 2.00
C LEU A 189 19.73 8.82 2.59
N LEU A 190 20.63 7.85 2.42
CA LEU A 190 22.05 7.97 2.79
C LEU A 190 22.72 9.16 2.09
N ALA A 191 22.52 9.30 0.78
CA ALA A 191 23.04 10.43 0.00
C ALA A 191 22.48 11.80 0.44
N LEU A 192 21.28 11.84 1.02
CA LEU A 192 20.67 13.02 1.62
C LEU A 192 21.19 13.33 3.04
N GLY A 193 22.00 12.43 3.61
CA GLY A 193 22.64 12.60 4.91
C GLY A 193 21.98 11.88 6.08
N LEU A 194 21.23 10.79 5.79
CA LEU A 194 20.77 9.86 6.83
C LEU A 194 22.00 9.17 7.45
N PRO A 195 22.17 9.15 8.78
CA PRO A 195 23.21 8.39 9.43
C PRO A 195 23.02 6.88 9.20
N PRO A 196 24.04 6.14 8.73
CA PRO A 196 23.90 4.70 8.40
C PRO A 196 23.44 3.83 9.59
N GLU A 197 23.85 4.19 10.80
CA GLU A 197 23.50 3.49 12.04
C GLU A 197 22.01 3.58 12.41
N ARG A 198 21.24 4.43 11.72
CA ARG A 198 19.78 4.54 11.88
C ARG A 198 19.01 3.58 11.01
N LEU A 199 19.69 2.97 10.03
CA LEU A 199 19.07 2.00 9.14
C LEU A 199 18.86 0.66 9.85
N VAL A 200 17.68 0.12 9.67
CA VAL A 200 17.33 -1.26 9.99
C VAL A 200 16.95 -2.02 8.73
N ALA A 201 16.63 -3.31 8.87
CA ALA A 201 16.22 -4.14 7.74
C ALA A 201 15.13 -3.46 6.89
N ARG A 202 15.27 -3.55 5.57
CA ARG A 202 14.27 -3.04 4.63
C ARG A 202 12.95 -3.77 4.84
N LEU A 203 11.85 -3.04 4.77
CA LEU A 203 10.53 -3.61 4.91
C LEU A 203 9.55 -2.94 3.93
N MET A 204 8.97 -3.77 3.06
CA MET A 204 7.87 -3.37 2.20
C MET A 204 6.56 -3.51 2.97
N LEU A 205 6.05 -2.42 3.54
CA LEU A 205 4.82 -2.42 4.35
C LEU A 205 3.62 -2.99 3.60
N LYS A 206 3.53 -2.74 2.30
CA LYS A 206 2.45 -3.26 1.45
C LYS A 206 2.45 -4.79 1.33
N ALA A 207 3.61 -5.43 1.49
CA ALA A 207 3.68 -6.89 1.52
C ALA A 207 2.97 -7.50 2.73
N GLN A 208 2.90 -6.75 3.82
CA GLN A 208 2.33 -7.18 5.09
C GLN A 208 0.81 -6.88 5.21
N ALA A 209 0.32 -5.94 4.41
CA ALA A 209 -1.08 -5.52 4.43
C ALA A 209 -2.08 -6.53 3.83
N VAL A 210 -1.59 -7.67 3.37
CA VAL A 210 -2.28 -8.54 2.41
C VAL A 210 -3.04 -9.70 3.06
N ALA A 211 -3.03 -9.85 4.38
CA ALA A 211 -3.97 -10.78 5.01
C ALA A 211 -5.40 -10.30 4.70
N PRO A 212 -6.28 -11.15 4.12
CA PRO A 212 -7.69 -10.79 4.04
C PRO A 212 -8.15 -10.43 5.44
N PRO A 213 -8.99 -9.39 5.63
CA PRO A 213 -9.58 -9.15 6.92
C PRO A 213 -10.27 -10.45 7.37
N ASP A 214 -9.97 -10.88 8.60
CA ASP A 214 -10.55 -12.09 9.17
C ASP A 214 -12.07 -12.06 8.98
N GLY A 215 -12.61 -13.11 8.34
CA GLY A 215 -14.06 -13.25 8.13
C GLY A 215 -14.60 -12.80 6.77
N VAL A 216 -13.79 -12.30 5.84
CA VAL A 216 -14.28 -12.04 4.47
C VAL A 216 -14.44 -13.37 3.74
N LYS A 217 -15.68 -13.87 3.75
CA LYS A 217 -16.04 -15.08 3.00
C LYS A 217 -16.30 -14.71 1.54
N LEU A 218 -15.89 -15.60 0.64
CA LEU A 218 -16.31 -15.52 -0.75
C LEU A 218 -17.84 -15.47 -0.83
N PRO A 219 -18.41 -14.61 -1.66
CA PRO A 219 -19.84 -14.50 -1.81
C PRO A 219 -20.47 -15.71 -2.53
N PHE A 220 -19.64 -16.66 -2.96
CA PHE A 220 -20.06 -17.89 -3.65
C PHE A 220 -19.04 -19.01 -3.44
N LYS A 221 -19.47 -20.24 -3.73
CA LYS A 221 -18.56 -21.40 -3.79
C LYS A 221 -17.72 -21.31 -5.07
N ALA A 222 -16.40 -21.47 -4.94
CA ALA A 222 -15.50 -21.47 -6.11
C ALA A 222 -15.97 -22.54 -7.14
N PRO A 223 -16.20 -22.16 -8.40
CA PRO A 223 -16.71 -23.08 -9.43
C PRO A 223 -15.65 -24.06 -9.93
N ALA A 224 -14.36 -23.78 -9.64
CA ALA A 224 -13.22 -24.62 -10.01
C ALA A 224 -12.17 -24.66 -8.92
N PRO A 225 -11.29 -25.69 -8.91
CA PRO A 225 -10.12 -25.71 -8.03
C PRO A 225 -9.23 -24.49 -8.25
N ARG A 226 -8.60 -23.99 -7.19
CA ARG A 226 -7.75 -22.80 -7.22
C ARG A 226 -6.68 -22.84 -8.32
N ALA A 227 -6.01 -23.98 -8.51
CA ALA A 227 -5.00 -24.16 -9.55
C ALA A 227 -5.56 -24.04 -10.98
N ARG A 228 -6.88 -24.12 -11.15
CA ARG A 228 -7.57 -23.95 -12.44
C ARG A 228 -8.27 -22.59 -12.58
N CYS A 229 -8.04 -21.68 -11.61
CA CYS A 229 -8.51 -20.30 -11.64
C CYS A 229 -7.34 -19.35 -11.95
N LEU A 230 -7.51 -18.54 -12.99
CA LEU A 230 -6.60 -17.46 -13.39
C LEU A 230 -7.19 -16.11 -12.98
N LEU A 231 -6.38 -15.21 -12.43
CA LEU A 231 -6.76 -13.83 -12.17
C LEU A 231 -5.98 -12.90 -13.09
N ALA A 232 -6.68 -12.01 -13.82
CA ALA A 232 -6.09 -10.84 -14.43
C ALA A 232 -6.35 -9.63 -13.52
N ALA A 233 -5.33 -9.22 -12.78
CA ALA A 233 -5.46 -8.29 -11.66
C ALA A 233 -5.23 -6.84 -12.08
N SER A 234 -6.23 -5.98 -11.93
CA SER A 234 -6.13 -4.53 -12.21
C SER A 234 -5.72 -4.20 -13.64
N THR A 235 -6.39 -4.80 -14.61
CA THR A 235 -6.10 -4.59 -16.05
C THR A 235 -6.38 -3.16 -16.50
N HIS A 236 -5.54 -2.67 -17.41
CA HIS A 236 -5.68 -1.39 -18.08
C HIS A 236 -6.24 -1.55 -19.50
N ASP A 237 -6.54 -0.41 -20.10
CA ASP A 237 -7.04 -0.40 -21.49
C ASP A 237 -6.01 -0.99 -22.46
N GLY A 238 -6.48 -1.84 -23.37
CA GLY A 238 -5.65 -2.58 -24.32
C GLY A 238 -5.13 -3.94 -23.85
N GLU A 239 -5.17 -4.25 -22.53
CA GLU A 239 -4.66 -5.52 -22.00
C GLU A 239 -5.68 -6.66 -22.06
N ASP A 240 -6.97 -6.32 -21.88
CA ASP A 240 -8.03 -7.32 -21.70
C ASP A 240 -8.18 -8.27 -22.88
N ALA A 241 -8.05 -7.77 -24.11
CA ALA A 241 -8.15 -8.58 -25.32
C ALA A 241 -7.08 -9.68 -25.33
N GLY A 242 -5.81 -9.31 -25.10
CA GLY A 242 -4.70 -10.26 -25.09
C GLY A 242 -4.81 -11.27 -23.96
N VAL A 243 -5.27 -10.86 -22.77
CA VAL A 243 -5.52 -11.76 -21.64
C VAL A 243 -6.63 -12.74 -21.94
N LEU A 244 -7.74 -12.29 -22.56
CA LEU A 244 -8.86 -13.15 -22.96
C LEU A 244 -8.43 -14.17 -24.01
N ASP A 245 -7.63 -13.77 -25.00
CA ASP A 245 -7.09 -14.66 -26.03
C ASP A 245 -6.17 -15.72 -25.43
N ALA A 246 -5.23 -15.32 -24.56
CA ALA A 246 -4.33 -16.23 -23.87
C ALA A 246 -5.10 -17.22 -22.99
N PHE A 247 -6.10 -16.74 -22.24
CA PHE A 247 -6.97 -17.61 -21.44
C PHE A 247 -7.74 -18.59 -22.30
N GLN A 248 -8.28 -18.19 -23.44
CA GLN A 248 -9.04 -19.05 -24.33
C GLN A 248 -8.18 -20.22 -24.85
N HIS A 249 -6.90 -19.98 -25.18
CA HIS A 249 -5.96 -21.02 -25.55
C HIS A 249 -5.67 -21.98 -24.39
N ALA A 250 -5.40 -21.44 -23.21
CA ALA A 250 -5.12 -22.24 -22.00
C ALA A 250 -6.33 -23.06 -21.55
N ARG A 251 -7.55 -22.52 -21.75
CA ARG A 251 -8.81 -23.23 -21.48
C ARG A 251 -9.04 -24.37 -22.49
N ALA A 252 -8.78 -24.14 -23.76
CA ALA A 252 -8.88 -25.16 -24.80
C ALA A 252 -7.88 -26.30 -24.56
N ALA A 253 -6.70 -26.00 -24.01
CA ALA A 253 -5.71 -26.97 -23.56
C ALA A 253 -6.08 -27.69 -22.24
N GLY A 254 -7.22 -27.33 -21.61
CA GLY A 254 -7.69 -27.98 -20.39
C GLY A 254 -6.91 -27.58 -19.11
N VAL A 255 -6.13 -26.48 -19.13
CA VAL A 255 -5.32 -26.06 -17.98
C VAL A 255 -6.12 -25.18 -17.01
N PHE A 256 -6.89 -24.22 -17.53
CA PHE A 256 -7.73 -23.33 -16.71
C PHE A 256 -9.20 -23.44 -17.08
N ASP A 257 -10.07 -23.32 -16.07
CA ASP A 257 -11.53 -23.34 -16.22
C ASP A 257 -12.15 -21.95 -16.11
N LEU A 258 -11.60 -21.10 -15.21
CA LEU A 258 -12.14 -19.81 -14.88
C LEU A 258 -11.07 -18.73 -15.00
N LEU A 259 -11.41 -17.65 -15.72
CA LEU A 259 -10.70 -16.38 -15.65
C LEU A 259 -11.50 -15.40 -14.77
N ILE A 260 -10.89 -14.89 -13.71
CA ILE A 260 -11.37 -13.72 -12.98
C ILE A 260 -10.71 -12.51 -13.62
N LEU A 261 -11.50 -11.62 -14.23
CA LEU A 261 -10.99 -10.42 -14.88
C LEU A 261 -11.40 -9.20 -14.05
N ALA A 262 -10.44 -8.60 -13.36
CA ALA A 262 -10.64 -7.46 -12.45
C ALA A 262 -10.00 -6.19 -13.05
N PRO A 263 -10.79 -5.31 -13.70
CA PRO A 263 -10.26 -4.10 -14.29
C PRO A 263 -9.89 -3.05 -13.24
N ARG A 264 -8.83 -2.27 -13.46
CA ARG A 264 -8.41 -1.16 -12.59
C ARG A 264 -9.52 -0.12 -12.41
N HIS A 265 -10.35 0.06 -13.43
CA HIS A 265 -11.45 1.01 -13.43
C HIS A 265 -12.77 0.28 -13.77
N PRO A 266 -13.71 0.13 -12.82
CA PRO A 266 -15.01 -0.53 -13.02
C PRO A 266 -15.82 -0.01 -14.21
N ARG A 267 -15.69 1.27 -14.52
CA ARG A 267 -16.36 1.91 -15.68
C ARG A 267 -16.04 1.25 -17.03
N ARG A 268 -14.99 0.41 -17.10
CA ARG A 268 -14.60 -0.32 -18.31
C ARG A 268 -15.38 -1.62 -18.50
N ALA A 269 -16.16 -2.05 -17.51
CA ALA A 269 -16.92 -3.30 -17.55
C ALA A 269 -17.77 -3.49 -18.82
N PRO A 270 -18.50 -2.48 -19.34
CA PRO A 270 -19.27 -2.65 -20.57
C PRO A 270 -18.42 -2.99 -21.80
N ALA A 271 -17.26 -2.34 -21.95
CA ALA A 271 -16.32 -2.61 -23.04
C ALA A 271 -15.70 -4.00 -22.93
N ILE A 272 -15.31 -4.40 -21.71
CA ILE A 272 -14.76 -5.73 -21.44
C ILE A 272 -15.81 -6.81 -21.69
N ALA A 273 -17.05 -6.61 -21.24
CA ALA A 273 -18.16 -7.53 -21.53
C ALA A 273 -18.40 -7.72 -23.04
N ALA A 274 -18.23 -6.67 -23.84
CA ALA A 274 -18.29 -6.78 -25.31
C ALA A 274 -17.15 -7.66 -25.87
N LEU A 275 -15.93 -7.51 -25.36
CA LEU A 275 -14.78 -8.35 -25.73
C LEU A 275 -14.99 -9.83 -25.37
N ILE A 276 -15.62 -10.11 -24.22
CA ILE A 276 -15.93 -11.48 -23.77
C ILE A 276 -16.98 -12.10 -24.69
N ARG A 277 -18.07 -11.37 -24.99
CA ARG A 277 -19.13 -11.84 -25.91
C ARG A 277 -18.60 -12.12 -27.32
N ALA A 278 -17.73 -11.24 -27.84
CA ALA A 278 -17.11 -11.42 -29.17
C ALA A 278 -16.30 -12.72 -29.28
N ARG A 279 -15.86 -13.30 -28.14
CA ARG A 279 -15.14 -14.58 -28.07
C ARG A 279 -16.04 -15.77 -27.75
N ASN A 280 -17.35 -15.58 -27.69
CA ASN A 280 -18.34 -16.59 -27.32
C ASN A 280 -18.04 -17.26 -25.94
N LEU A 281 -17.47 -16.51 -25.01
CA LEU A 281 -17.20 -16.98 -23.64
C LEU A 281 -18.40 -16.70 -22.74
N ALA A 282 -18.89 -17.74 -22.05
CA ALA A 282 -19.90 -17.56 -21.01
C ALA A 282 -19.29 -16.79 -19.81
N PHE A 283 -19.98 -15.77 -19.33
CA PHE A 283 -19.48 -14.96 -18.22
C PHE A 283 -20.57 -14.54 -17.24
N ALA A 284 -20.15 -14.17 -16.04
CA ALA A 284 -20.98 -13.56 -15.00
C ALA A 284 -20.30 -12.27 -14.52
N THR A 285 -21.08 -11.28 -14.05
CA THR A 285 -20.62 -9.94 -13.69
C THR A 285 -20.88 -9.66 -12.22
N ARG A 286 -19.86 -9.24 -11.48
CA ARG A 286 -19.92 -9.02 -10.04
C ARG A 286 -20.88 -7.89 -9.65
N SER A 287 -20.83 -6.74 -10.34
CA SER A 287 -21.71 -5.60 -10.06
C SER A 287 -23.18 -5.88 -10.31
N ALA A 288 -23.50 -6.84 -11.17
CA ALA A 288 -24.86 -7.31 -11.42
C ALA A 288 -25.36 -8.30 -10.34
N GLY A 289 -24.54 -8.65 -9.35
CA GLY A 289 -24.88 -9.66 -8.35
C GLY A 289 -24.83 -11.09 -8.86
N GLU A 290 -24.33 -11.33 -10.07
CA GLU A 290 -24.24 -12.65 -10.68
C GLU A 290 -23.16 -13.49 -9.99
N VAL A 291 -23.36 -14.81 -9.98
CA VAL A 291 -22.46 -15.79 -9.38
C VAL A 291 -21.93 -16.71 -10.47
N PRO A 292 -20.61 -16.96 -10.55
CA PRO A 292 -20.08 -17.89 -11.52
C PRO A 292 -20.52 -19.33 -11.18
N GLY A 293 -21.13 -19.99 -12.17
CA GLY A 293 -21.61 -21.38 -12.08
C GLY A 293 -20.83 -22.34 -12.97
N PRO A 294 -21.23 -23.61 -13.04
CA PRO A 294 -20.67 -24.56 -13.97
C PRO A 294 -20.77 -24.04 -15.39
N GLY A 295 -19.66 -24.03 -16.12
CA GLY A 295 -19.60 -23.50 -17.50
C GLY A 295 -19.27 -22.02 -17.62
N THR A 296 -19.31 -21.22 -16.57
CA THR A 296 -18.81 -19.84 -16.58
C THR A 296 -17.32 -19.85 -16.87
N ALA A 297 -16.93 -19.23 -17.99
CA ALA A 297 -15.53 -19.13 -18.38
C ALA A 297 -14.86 -17.89 -17.82
N VAL A 298 -15.57 -16.76 -17.73
CA VAL A 298 -15.06 -15.50 -17.24
C VAL A 298 -15.94 -14.96 -16.12
N TYR A 299 -15.33 -14.55 -15.03
CA TYR A 299 -15.97 -13.76 -13.99
C TYR A 299 -15.45 -12.34 -14.06
N LEU A 300 -16.29 -11.41 -14.51
CA LEU A 300 -15.97 -9.99 -14.58
C LEU A 300 -16.12 -9.36 -13.19
N ALA A 301 -15.00 -9.17 -12.51
CA ALA A 301 -14.92 -8.63 -11.17
C ALA A 301 -14.78 -7.10 -11.18
N ASP A 302 -15.86 -6.43 -11.57
CA ASP A 302 -15.93 -4.98 -11.84
C ASP A 302 -16.32 -4.14 -10.62
N THR A 303 -15.98 -4.58 -9.43
CA THR A 303 -16.20 -3.86 -8.16
C THR A 303 -14.89 -3.44 -7.51
N LEU A 304 -14.94 -2.46 -6.59
CA LEU A 304 -13.76 -2.00 -5.85
C LEU A 304 -13.72 -2.63 -4.45
N GLY A 305 -12.47 -2.81 -3.92
CA GLY A 305 -12.26 -3.25 -2.54
C GLY A 305 -12.27 -4.77 -2.33
N GLU A 306 -12.45 -5.57 -3.38
CA GLU A 306 -12.59 -7.03 -3.30
C GLU A 306 -11.37 -7.81 -3.81
N MET A 307 -10.26 -7.14 -4.14
CA MET A 307 -9.08 -7.80 -4.74
C MET A 307 -8.51 -8.93 -3.90
N ALA A 308 -8.56 -8.82 -2.57
CA ALA A 308 -8.09 -9.88 -1.67
C ALA A 308 -8.86 -11.20 -1.85
N LEU A 309 -10.17 -11.13 -2.17
CA LEU A 309 -10.98 -12.30 -2.48
C LEU A 309 -10.50 -12.99 -3.77
N TRP A 310 -10.23 -12.20 -4.79
CA TRP A 310 -9.84 -12.70 -6.11
C TRP A 310 -8.45 -13.32 -6.09
N TYR A 311 -7.50 -12.73 -5.38
CA TYR A 311 -6.18 -13.34 -5.15
C TYR A 311 -6.27 -14.67 -4.40
N GLY A 312 -7.16 -14.79 -3.43
CA GLY A 312 -7.40 -16.03 -2.69
C GLY A 312 -7.98 -17.16 -3.55
N LEU A 313 -8.78 -16.79 -4.57
CA LEU A 313 -9.40 -17.76 -5.49
C LEU A 313 -8.46 -18.28 -6.57
N ALA A 314 -7.46 -17.49 -6.99
CA ALA A 314 -6.65 -17.80 -8.16
C ALA A 314 -5.31 -18.43 -7.78
N GLY A 315 -4.96 -19.55 -8.45
CA GLY A 315 -3.62 -20.14 -8.36
C GLY A 315 -2.56 -19.33 -9.11
N VAL A 316 -2.98 -18.59 -10.13
CA VAL A 316 -2.11 -17.76 -10.98
C VAL A 316 -2.70 -16.36 -11.12
N THR A 317 -1.84 -15.35 -11.03
CA THR A 317 -2.20 -13.94 -11.24
C THR A 317 -1.36 -13.33 -12.34
N VAL A 318 -2.02 -12.81 -13.37
CA VAL A 318 -1.44 -11.91 -14.38
C VAL A 318 -1.54 -10.48 -13.86
N ILE A 319 -0.40 -9.80 -13.74
CA ILE A 319 -0.32 -8.43 -13.25
C ILE A 319 -0.75 -7.47 -14.35
N GLY A 320 -1.86 -6.75 -14.13
CA GLY A 320 -2.31 -5.70 -15.04
C GLY A 320 -1.44 -4.44 -14.97
N GLY A 321 -1.58 -3.58 -15.98
CA GLY A 321 -0.73 -2.41 -16.17
C GLY A 321 0.71 -2.76 -16.56
N SER A 322 1.01 -4.03 -16.78
CA SER A 322 2.36 -4.50 -17.10
C SER A 322 2.62 -4.72 -18.58
N PHE A 323 1.60 -4.68 -19.44
CA PHE A 323 1.73 -4.80 -20.90
C PHE A 323 1.66 -3.45 -21.65
N GLY A 324 1.39 -2.35 -20.90
CA GLY A 324 1.28 -1.01 -21.44
C GLY A 324 2.17 -0.01 -20.69
N ALA A 325 1.81 1.27 -20.75
CA ALA A 325 2.58 2.37 -20.13
C ALA A 325 2.31 2.58 -18.63
N ALA A 326 1.42 1.80 -18.01
CA ALA A 326 1.00 2.01 -16.63
C ALA A 326 2.06 1.63 -15.58
N GLY A 327 3.09 0.86 -15.95
CA GLY A 327 4.23 0.55 -15.09
C GLY A 327 4.02 -0.60 -14.12
N GLY A 328 2.99 -1.43 -14.30
CA GLY A 328 2.68 -2.62 -13.51
C GLY A 328 2.09 -2.35 -12.13
N HIS A 329 1.17 -3.18 -11.71
CA HIS A 329 0.62 -3.19 -10.35
C HIS A 329 1.50 -4.02 -9.39
N THR A 330 1.11 -4.01 -8.12
CA THR A 330 1.84 -4.64 -7.02
C THR A 330 1.92 -6.17 -7.15
N PRO A 331 3.10 -6.80 -7.01
CA PRO A 331 3.23 -8.27 -6.91
C PRO A 331 2.99 -8.80 -5.50
N PHE A 332 2.96 -7.92 -4.48
CA PHE A 332 2.91 -8.34 -3.07
C PHE A 332 1.59 -9.03 -2.70
N GLU A 333 0.47 -8.49 -3.17
CA GLU A 333 -0.86 -9.02 -2.86
C GLU A 333 -1.06 -10.46 -3.37
N PRO A 334 -0.83 -10.78 -4.66
CA PRO A 334 -0.95 -12.15 -5.12
C PRO A 334 0.04 -13.10 -4.44
N VAL A 335 1.28 -12.68 -4.23
CA VAL A 335 2.31 -13.49 -3.58
C VAL A 335 1.94 -13.84 -2.14
N ALA A 336 1.45 -12.88 -1.37
CA ALA A 336 1.02 -13.12 0.01
C ALA A 336 -0.17 -14.09 0.08
N GLN A 337 -1.06 -14.07 -0.93
CA GLN A 337 -2.15 -15.03 -1.06
C GLN A 337 -1.71 -16.38 -1.70
N GLY A 338 -0.41 -16.55 -1.97
CA GLY A 338 0.14 -17.79 -2.55
C GLY A 338 -0.29 -18.03 -3.99
N SER A 339 -0.46 -16.98 -4.78
CA SER A 339 -0.70 -17.03 -6.21
C SER A 339 0.63 -16.90 -6.96
N ALA A 340 0.87 -17.74 -7.98
CA ALA A 340 1.99 -17.59 -8.89
C ALA A 340 1.81 -16.31 -9.72
N VAL A 341 2.89 -15.58 -9.98
CA VAL A 341 2.85 -14.28 -10.64
C VAL A 341 3.35 -14.38 -12.07
N ILE A 342 2.58 -13.80 -13.00
CA ILE A 342 2.99 -13.55 -14.39
C ILE A 342 2.90 -12.05 -14.64
N HIS A 343 3.90 -11.46 -15.30
CA HIS A 343 3.90 -10.04 -15.63
C HIS A 343 4.42 -9.73 -17.03
N GLY A 344 4.00 -8.60 -17.57
CA GLY A 344 4.50 -8.05 -18.82
C GLY A 344 5.81 -7.27 -18.62
N PRO A 345 6.35 -6.64 -19.67
CA PRO A 345 7.64 -5.95 -19.64
C PRO A 345 7.63 -4.60 -18.89
N SER A 346 6.46 -4.02 -18.67
CA SER A 346 6.31 -2.70 -18.04
C SER A 346 6.08 -2.83 -16.53
N VAL A 347 7.15 -2.78 -15.74
CA VAL A 347 7.12 -2.98 -14.28
C VAL A 347 7.75 -1.83 -13.50
N ALA A 348 7.77 -0.64 -14.06
CA ALA A 348 8.49 0.53 -13.54
C ALA A 348 8.09 0.93 -12.11
N ASN A 349 6.81 0.70 -11.72
CA ASN A 349 6.31 1.04 -10.39
C ASN A 349 6.88 0.14 -9.28
N PHE A 350 7.28 -1.10 -9.63
CA PHE A 350 7.80 -2.10 -8.71
C PHE A 350 9.05 -2.79 -9.29
N ARG A 351 9.86 -2.04 -10.02
CA ARG A 351 11.04 -2.52 -10.77
C ARG A 351 11.94 -3.43 -9.94
N GLU A 352 12.32 -3.01 -8.74
CA GLU A 352 13.22 -3.79 -7.89
C GLU A 352 12.58 -5.10 -7.43
N SER A 353 11.28 -5.08 -7.12
CA SER A 353 10.56 -6.28 -6.70
C SER A 353 10.44 -7.31 -7.83
N PHE A 354 10.10 -6.86 -9.04
CA PHE A 354 10.04 -7.76 -10.19
C PHE A 354 11.43 -8.26 -10.59
N ALA A 355 12.46 -7.39 -10.58
CA ALA A 355 13.83 -7.84 -10.84
C ALA A 355 14.32 -8.89 -9.82
N ALA A 356 13.93 -8.77 -8.56
CA ALA A 356 14.25 -9.77 -7.54
C ALA A 356 13.50 -11.10 -7.76
N LEU A 357 12.22 -11.02 -8.17
CA LEU A 357 11.43 -12.19 -8.52
C LEU A 357 12.00 -12.92 -9.75
N ASP A 358 12.35 -12.17 -10.80
CA ASP A 358 12.91 -12.72 -12.04
C ASP A 358 14.29 -13.36 -11.78
N ALA A 359 15.16 -12.70 -11.01
CA ALA A 359 16.48 -13.22 -10.64
C ALA A 359 16.40 -14.51 -9.81
N ALA A 360 15.32 -14.72 -9.06
CA ALA A 360 15.08 -15.92 -8.25
C ALA A 360 14.23 -16.99 -8.96
N ASP A 361 13.90 -16.82 -10.24
CA ASP A 361 12.98 -17.68 -10.98
C ASP A 361 11.65 -17.89 -10.21
N ALA A 362 11.13 -16.80 -9.66
CA ALA A 362 9.96 -16.77 -8.78
C ALA A 362 8.73 -16.10 -9.41
N ALA A 363 8.85 -15.59 -10.65
CA ALA A 363 7.77 -15.09 -11.47
C ALA A 363 8.02 -15.46 -12.94
N ILE A 364 6.99 -15.34 -13.78
CA ILE A 364 7.12 -15.55 -15.22
C ILE A 364 7.00 -14.19 -15.93
N ALA A 365 8.07 -13.74 -16.55
CA ALA A 365 8.07 -12.57 -17.41
C ALA A 365 7.64 -12.95 -18.83
N VAL A 366 6.65 -12.26 -19.39
CA VAL A 366 6.15 -12.49 -20.76
C VAL A 366 6.11 -11.17 -21.52
N ARG A 367 6.38 -11.21 -22.81
CA ARG A 367 6.46 -9.98 -23.62
C ARG A 367 5.12 -9.55 -24.24
N ASP A 368 4.24 -10.51 -24.53
CA ASP A 368 3.00 -10.29 -25.26
C ASP A 368 1.95 -11.38 -24.94
N ALA A 369 0.77 -11.26 -25.54
CA ALA A 369 -0.32 -12.22 -25.35
C ALA A 369 0.00 -13.64 -25.82
N GLY A 370 0.80 -13.80 -26.88
CA GLY A 370 1.22 -15.11 -27.37
C GLY A 370 2.16 -15.81 -26.36
N ALA A 371 3.13 -15.07 -25.82
CA ALA A 371 3.99 -15.57 -24.76
C ALA A 371 3.20 -15.89 -23.48
N LEU A 372 2.19 -15.06 -23.15
CA LEU A 372 1.27 -15.33 -22.04
C LEU A 372 0.51 -16.64 -22.23
N ALA A 373 -0.04 -16.88 -23.43
CA ALA A 373 -0.75 -18.11 -23.75
C ALA A 373 0.16 -19.35 -23.57
N ALA A 374 1.37 -19.28 -24.13
CA ALA A 374 2.35 -20.35 -24.00
C ALA A 374 2.73 -20.63 -22.53
N ALA A 375 2.98 -19.59 -21.75
CA ALA A 375 3.28 -19.72 -20.33
C ALA A 375 2.13 -20.36 -19.55
N LEU A 376 0.88 -19.92 -19.80
CA LEU A 376 -0.31 -20.46 -19.13
C LEU A 376 -0.52 -21.95 -19.47
N ILE A 377 -0.30 -22.38 -20.73
CA ILE A 377 -0.45 -23.77 -21.15
C ILE A 377 0.59 -24.67 -20.49
N ALA A 378 1.82 -24.19 -20.32
CA ALA A 378 2.91 -24.95 -19.70
C ALA A 378 2.81 -25.05 -18.18
N LEU A 379 1.96 -24.26 -17.52
CA LEU A 379 1.98 -24.07 -16.07
C LEU A 379 1.19 -25.17 -15.33
N THR A 380 1.89 -26.15 -14.83
CA THR A 380 1.31 -27.21 -13.97
C THR A 380 0.96 -26.71 -12.56
N PRO A 381 0.04 -27.37 -11.83
CA PRO A 381 -0.22 -27.05 -10.42
C PRO A 381 1.00 -27.09 -9.51
N ALA A 382 1.94 -28.03 -9.76
CA ALA A 382 3.20 -28.14 -9.01
C ALA A 382 4.10 -26.91 -9.25
N GLU A 383 4.19 -26.46 -10.50
CA GLU A 383 4.96 -25.27 -10.86
C GLU A 383 4.33 -23.99 -10.31
N GLN A 384 2.99 -23.88 -10.31
CA GLN A 384 2.29 -22.77 -9.64
C GLN A 384 2.68 -22.69 -8.15
N ALA A 385 2.68 -23.83 -7.45
CA ALA A 385 3.04 -23.91 -6.04
C ALA A 385 4.51 -23.55 -5.81
N ARG A 386 5.43 -24.02 -6.67
CA ARG A 386 6.86 -23.70 -6.63
C ARG A 386 7.09 -22.18 -6.77
N LEU A 387 6.52 -21.57 -7.82
CA LEU A 387 6.63 -20.13 -8.08
C LEU A 387 6.07 -19.30 -6.92
N ALA A 388 4.90 -19.66 -6.40
CA ALA A 388 4.29 -18.96 -5.29
C ALA A 388 5.14 -19.05 -4.00
N ALA A 389 5.74 -20.21 -3.72
CA ALA A 389 6.63 -20.39 -2.57
C ALA A 389 7.94 -19.59 -2.73
N ALA A 390 8.57 -19.66 -3.91
CA ALA A 390 9.77 -18.90 -4.23
C ALA A 390 9.51 -17.38 -4.14
N ALA A 391 8.41 -16.89 -4.73
CA ALA A 391 8.03 -15.48 -4.68
C ALA A 391 7.81 -14.98 -3.25
N ARG A 392 7.20 -15.80 -2.40
CA ARG A 392 7.03 -15.48 -0.98
C ARG A 392 8.37 -15.34 -0.27
N GLY A 393 9.31 -16.26 -0.50
CA GLY A 393 10.68 -16.18 0.06
C GLY A 393 11.41 -14.89 -0.34
N VAL A 394 11.19 -14.42 -1.57
CA VAL A 394 11.81 -13.18 -2.09
C VAL A 394 11.17 -11.92 -1.53
N LEU A 395 9.83 -11.84 -1.55
CA LEU A 395 9.12 -10.59 -1.23
C LEU A 395 8.75 -10.42 0.24
N THR A 396 8.69 -11.50 1.00
CA THR A 396 8.34 -11.51 2.43
C THR A 396 9.35 -12.31 3.25
N PRO A 397 10.63 -11.88 3.29
CA PRO A 397 11.62 -12.58 4.08
C PRO A 397 11.20 -12.59 5.56
N PRO A 398 11.34 -13.71 6.27
CA PRO A 398 10.91 -13.84 7.65
C PRO A 398 11.69 -12.89 8.58
N GLY A 399 11.01 -12.35 9.59
CA GLY A 399 11.62 -11.59 10.69
C GLY A 399 11.53 -10.07 10.61
N GLY A 400 11.26 -9.47 9.45
CA GLY A 400 11.19 -8.01 9.31
C GLY A 400 10.03 -7.38 10.11
N GLU A 401 8.88 -8.06 10.19
CA GLU A 401 7.71 -7.61 10.96
C GLU A 401 7.98 -7.57 12.46
N SER A 402 8.47 -8.68 13.01
CA SER A 402 8.71 -8.79 14.45
C SER A 402 9.77 -7.80 14.91
N ALA A 403 10.82 -7.60 14.11
CA ALA A 403 11.84 -6.60 14.39
C ALA A 403 11.27 -5.17 14.38
N LEU A 404 10.39 -4.84 13.43
CA LEU A 404 9.75 -3.53 13.37
C LEU A 404 8.78 -3.31 14.53
N LEU A 405 7.96 -4.32 14.87
CA LEU A 405 7.06 -4.27 16.02
C LEU A 405 7.83 -4.06 17.32
N ALA A 406 8.91 -4.82 17.53
CA ALA A 406 9.77 -4.67 18.71
C ALA A 406 10.40 -3.28 18.79
N ALA A 407 10.90 -2.76 17.66
CA ALA A 407 11.49 -1.42 17.61
C ALA A 407 10.48 -0.32 17.94
N ILE A 408 9.24 -0.42 17.43
CA ILE A 408 8.18 0.55 17.74
C ILE A 408 7.72 0.41 19.19
N ALA A 409 7.51 -0.81 19.70
CA ALA A 409 7.16 -1.05 21.10
C ALA A 409 8.19 -0.44 22.04
N THR A 410 9.48 -0.70 21.80
CA THR A 410 10.58 -0.10 22.55
C THR A 410 10.54 1.44 22.49
N ALA A 411 10.29 2.00 21.33
CA ALA A 411 10.23 3.45 21.13
C ALA A 411 9.08 4.12 21.90
N VAL A 412 7.97 3.43 22.12
CA VAL A 412 6.84 3.93 22.95
C VAL A 412 6.95 3.54 24.42
N GLY A 413 8.05 2.89 24.82
CA GLY A 413 8.27 2.46 26.21
C GLY A 413 7.48 1.21 26.62
N LEU A 414 7.11 0.37 25.65
CA LEU A 414 6.39 -0.88 25.86
C LEU A 414 7.34 -2.08 25.76
N ALA A 415 7.00 -3.18 26.43
CA ALA A 415 7.67 -4.45 26.18
C ALA A 415 7.46 -4.90 24.73
N PRO A 416 8.47 -5.49 24.06
CA PRO A 416 8.29 -6.07 22.75
C PRO A 416 7.16 -7.10 22.75
N PRO A 417 6.26 -7.12 21.77
CA PRO A 417 5.25 -8.17 21.67
C PRO A 417 5.94 -9.53 21.44
N ALA A 418 5.39 -10.54 22.11
CA ALA A 418 5.90 -11.91 22.04
C ALA A 418 5.74 -12.50 20.60
#